data_4fe5b6950709dc63faf731366f808d92
#
_entry.id   4fe5b6950709dc63faf731366f808d92
#
_cell.length_a   1.000
_cell.length_b   1.000
_cell.length_c   1.000
_cell.angle_alpha   90.00
_cell.angle_beta   90.00
_cell.angle_gamma   90.00
#
_symmetry.space_group_name_H-M   'P 1'
#
loop_
_entity.id
_entity.type
_entity.pdbx_description
1 polymer ?
#
loop_
_entity_poly.entity_id
_entity_poly.type
_entity_poly.pdbx_seq_one_letter_code
_entity_poly.pdbx_strand_id
1 'polypeptide(L)'
;MRVVLFLIAIMLLLVEFGGAGKHVRMVALGSTASSATASAPKARVDFDSQVKPIFQAKCMPCHFSGGQMYDKLPFDKPATIRKLGTRLFTRIKEENDRRLIEDFLTQAP
;
A
#
# COMPACT_ATOMS: atom_id res chain seq x y z
N MET A 1 -46.60 -1.94 3.93
CA MET A 1 -46.70 -1.32 2.61
C MET A 1 -45.71 -0.17 2.37
N ARG A 2 -45.36 0.69 3.37
CA ARG A 2 -44.40 1.79 3.18
C ARG A 2 -42.97 1.34 2.88
N VAL A 3 -42.49 0.28 3.51
CA VAL A 3 -41.13 -0.26 3.31
C VAL A 3 -40.92 -0.83 1.90
N VAL A 4 -41.94 -1.50 1.37
CA VAL A 4 -41.89 -2.09 0.01
C VAL A 4 -41.81 -1.00 -1.06
N LEU A 5 -42.53 0.12 -0.88
CA LEU A 5 -42.46 1.26 -1.79
C LEU A 5 -41.08 1.94 -1.78
N PHE A 6 -40.42 2.01 -0.61
CA PHE A 6 -39.06 2.55 -0.51
C PHE A 6 -38.03 1.68 -1.22
N LEU A 7 -38.16 0.35 -1.12
CA LEU A 7 -37.25 -0.58 -1.79
C LEU A 7 -37.40 -0.54 -3.32
N ILE A 8 -38.63 -0.38 -3.81
CA ILE A 8 -38.91 -0.26 -5.25
C ILE A 8 -38.34 1.08 -5.78
N ALA A 9 -38.47 2.16 -5.02
CA ALA A 9 -37.93 3.47 -5.40
C ALA A 9 -36.40 3.45 -5.49
N ILE A 10 -35.72 2.77 -4.57
CA ILE A 10 -34.25 2.61 -4.58
C ILE A 10 -33.81 1.74 -5.77
N MET A 11 -34.56 0.68 -6.08
CA MET A 11 -34.25 -0.18 -7.22
C MET A 11 -34.39 0.54 -8.57
N LEU A 12 -35.37 1.43 -8.70
CA LEU A 12 -35.58 2.23 -9.91
C LEU A 12 -34.49 3.31 -10.11
N LEU A 13 -33.93 3.82 -9.00
CA LEU A 13 -32.86 4.84 -9.05
C LEU A 13 -31.50 4.28 -9.49
N LEU A 14 -31.28 2.96 -9.32
CA LEU A 14 -30.02 2.31 -9.69
C LEU A 14 -29.96 1.90 -11.17
N VAL A 15 -31.07 1.93 -11.90
CA VAL A 15 -31.11 1.56 -13.32
C VAL A 15 -30.69 2.70 -14.25
N GLU A 16 -30.73 3.95 -13.79
CA GLU A 16 -30.43 5.13 -14.64
C GLU A 16 -28.91 5.41 -14.80
N PHE A 17 -28.01 4.72 -14.05
CA PHE A 17 -26.56 4.94 -14.15
C PHE A 17 -25.83 4.03 -15.15
N GLY A 18 -26.56 3.25 -15.96
CA GLY A 18 -26.03 2.42 -17.04
C GLY A 18 -26.04 3.10 -18.41
N GLY A 19 -25.66 4.38 -18.51
CA GLY A 19 -25.70 5.16 -19.76
C GLY A 19 -24.43 5.01 -20.59
N ALA A 20 -24.55 4.23 -21.64
CA ALA A 20 -23.99 4.32 -23.00
C ALA A 20 -22.88 5.36 -23.24
N GLY A 21 -21.64 4.95 -23.14
CA GLY A 21 -20.52 5.62 -23.78
C GLY A 21 -20.52 5.33 -25.29
N LYS A 22 -20.91 6.30 -26.11
CA LYS A 22 -20.83 6.23 -27.57
C LYS A 22 -19.36 6.21 -27.99
N HIS A 23 -18.94 5.08 -28.58
CA HIS A 23 -17.64 4.95 -29.22
C HIS A 23 -17.55 5.85 -30.45
N VAL A 24 -16.77 6.90 -30.37
CA VAL A 24 -16.27 7.58 -31.57
C VAL A 24 -15.06 6.81 -32.06
N ARG A 25 -15.27 6.07 -33.15
CA ARG A 25 -14.24 5.33 -33.86
C ARG A 25 -13.47 6.32 -34.73
N MET A 26 -12.34 6.80 -34.23
CA MET A 26 -11.40 7.56 -35.05
C MET A 26 -10.33 6.61 -35.56
N VAL A 27 -10.43 6.30 -36.87
CA VAL A 27 -9.41 5.54 -37.59
C VAL A 27 -8.25 6.49 -37.86
N ALA A 28 -7.13 6.30 -37.20
CA ALA A 28 -5.85 6.87 -37.62
C ALA A 28 -4.87 5.74 -37.88
N LEU A 29 -4.43 5.69 -39.15
CA LEU A 29 -3.37 4.79 -39.62
C LEU A 29 -2.04 5.11 -38.96
N GLY A 30 -1.34 4.06 -38.55
CA GLY A 30 0.11 4.04 -38.57
C GLY A 30 0.82 4.54 -37.34
N SER A 31 1.17 3.61 -36.45
CA SER A 31 2.51 3.50 -35.85
C SER A 31 2.57 2.23 -35.02
N THR A 32 3.35 1.29 -35.50
CA THR A 32 3.80 0.14 -34.70
C THR A 32 4.72 0.63 -33.59
N ALA A 33 4.14 1.15 -32.53
CA ALA A 33 4.85 1.34 -31.29
C ALA A 33 4.62 0.07 -30.46
N SER A 34 5.61 -0.79 -30.47
CA SER A 34 5.75 -1.89 -29.52
C SER A 34 5.66 -1.29 -28.13
N SER A 35 4.48 -1.40 -27.51
CA SER A 35 4.32 -1.08 -26.10
C SER A 35 5.04 -2.18 -25.30
N ALA A 36 6.35 -2.06 -25.20
CA ALA A 36 7.05 -2.61 -24.08
C ALA A 36 6.45 -1.93 -22.85
N THR A 37 5.58 -2.65 -22.14
CA THR A 37 5.17 -2.29 -20.79
C THR A 37 6.42 -2.32 -19.92
N ALA A 38 7.21 -1.27 -20.00
CA ALA A 38 8.25 -1.00 -19.03
C ALA A 38 7.50 -0.80 -17.71
N SER A 39 7.50 -1.86 -16.89
CA SER A 39 7.08 -1.77 -15.50
C SER A 39 7.83 -0.59 -14.89
N ALA A 40 7.14 0.49 -14.59
CA ALA A 40 7.76 1.65 -13.97
C ALA A 40 8.54 1.16 -12.76
N PRO A 41 9.80 1.57 -12.58
CA PRO A 41 10.60 1.12 -11.46
C PRO A 41 9.82 1.46 -10.18
N LYS A 42 9.51 0.43 -9.39
CA LYS A 42 8.80 0.60 -8.12
C LYS A 42 9.54 1.64 -7.30
N ALA A 43 8.87 2.71 -6.92
CA ALA A 43 9.47 3.80 -6.16
C ALA A 43 10.17 3.22 -4.92
N ARG A 44 11.42 3.66 -4.68
CA ARG A 44 12.21 3.18 -3.55
C ARG A 44 11.56 3.62 -2.24
N VAL A 45 11.35 2.69 -1.34
CA VAL A 45 10.81 2.98 -0.01
C VAL A 45 11.93 3.60 0.84
N ASP A 46 11.65 4.78 1.38
CA ASP A 46 12.57 5.46 2.30
C ASP A 46 12.34 5.00 3.74
N PHE A 47 13.43 4.64 4.41
CA PHE A 47 13.35 4.11 5.77
C PHE A 47 12.89 5.15 6.78
N ASP A 48 13.48 6.35 6.77
CA ASP A 48 13.25 7.35 7.82
C ASP A 48 11.85 7.95 7.75
N SER A 49 11.35 8.20 6.54
CA SER A 49 10.05 8.83 6.33
C SER A 49 8.87 7.87 6.25
N GLN A 50 9.10 6.60 5.88
CA GLN A 50 8.00 5.67 5.61
C GLN A 50 7.98 4.47 6.57
N VAL A 51 9.12 3.83 6.81
CA VAL A 51 9.19 2.58 7.60
C VAL A 51 9.34 2.84 9.09
N LYS A 52 10.25 3.74 9.46
CA LYS A 52 10.54 4.10 10.85
C LYS A 52 9.31 4.58 11.64
N PRO A 53 8.41 5.41 11.09
CA PRO A 53 7.19 5.81 11.79
C PRO A 53 6.29 4.64 12.21
N ILE A 54 6.23 3.56 11.42
CA ILE A 54 5.49 2.34 11.78
C ILE A 54 6.04 1.73 13.07
N PHE A 55 7.35 1.63 13.16
CA PHE A 55 8.00 1.10 14.37
C PHE A 55 7.90 2.05 15.55
N GLN A 56 7.95 3.35 15.32
CA GLN A 56 7.71 4.33 16.39
C GLN A 56 6.33 4.16 17.00
N ALA A 57 5.30 4.05 16.18
CA ALA A 57 3.93 3.89 16.66
C ALA A 57 3.67 2.61 17.46
N LYS A 58 4.42 1.53 17.16
CA LYS A 58 4.14 0.18 17.69
C LYS A 58 5.18 -0.34 18.70
N CYS A 59 6.40 0.20 18.68
CA CYS A 59 7.54 -0.37 19.40
C CYS A 59 8.25 0.63 20.33
N MET A 60 7.76 1.87 20.41
CA MET A 60 8.23 2.81 21.43
C MET A 60 7.63 2.47 22.81
N PRO A 61 8.32 2.83 23.90
CA PRO A 61 9.69 3.39 23.95
C PRO A 61 10.79 2.34 23.87
N CYS A 62 10.47 1.05 24.00
CA CYS A 62 11.43 -0.02 24.30
C CYS A 62 12.59 -0.15 23.30
N HIS A 63 12.29 0.00 21.97
CA HIS A 63 13.27 -0.20 20.89
C HIS A 63 13.85 1.09 20.32
N PHE A 64 13.59 2.22 20.99
CA PHE A 64 14.10 3.54 20.61
C PHE A 64 14.97 4.14 21.70
N SER A 65 15.66 5.25 21.38
CA SER A 65 16.60 5.90 22.29
C SER A 65 16.03 6.08 23.69
N GLY A 66 16.76 5.61 24.70
CA GLY A 66 16.31 5.58 26.10
C GLY A 66 15.46 4.38 26.49
N GLY A 67 15.11 3.50 25.57
CA GLY A 67 14.34 2.30 25.84
C GLY A 67 15.20 1.11 26.26
N GLN A 68 14.61 0.17 27.00
CA GLN A 68 15.32 -0.98 27.61
C GLN A 68 15.96 -1.94 26.59
N MET A 69 15.43 -1.98 25.36
CA MET A 69 15.90 -2.86 24.30
C MET A 69 16.75 -2.15 23.24
N TYR A 70 16.95 -0.84 23.39
CA TYR A 70 17.62 -0.03 22.38
C TYR A 70 19.03 -0.51 22.06
N ASP A 71 19.84 -0.79 23.06
CA ASP A 71 21.23 -1.23 22.88
C ASP A 71 21.34 -2.60 22.20
N LYS A 72 20.32 -3.45 22.35
CA LYS A 72 20.29 -4.79 21.75
C LYS A 72 19.64 -4.81 20.38
N LEU A 73 18.55 -4.06 20.23
CA LEU A 73 17.70 -4.05 19.04
C LEU A 73 17.16 -2.64 18.75
N PRO A 74 17.98 -1.73 18.22
CA PRO A 74 17.57 -0.38 17.86
C PRO A 74 16.71 -0.37 16.59
N PHE A 75 15.44 -0.01 16.70
CA PHE A 75 14.51 0.01 15.55
C PHE A 75 14.56 1.30 14.72
N ASP A 76 15.38 2.26 15.12
CA ASP A 76 15.73 3.44 14.33
C ASP A 76 16.87 3.18 13.33
N LYS A 77 17.39 1.96 13.28
CA LYS A 77 18.47 1.55 12.39
C LYS A 77 17.94 0.64 11.28
N PRO A 78 18.07 1.02 10.00
CA PRO A 78 17.62 0.19 8.87
C PRO A 78 18.30 -1.18 8.83
N ALA A 79 19.56 -1.27 9.26
CA ALA A 79 20.28 -2.52 9.34
C ALA A 79 19.66 -3.52 10.33
N THR A 80 19.14 -3.04 11.47
CA THR A 80 18.44 -3.89 12.45
C THR A 80 17.16 -4.45 11.84
N ILE A 81 16.40 -3.62 11.15
CA ILE A 81 15.14 -4.04 10.51
C ILE A 81 15.42 -5.07 9.41
N ARG A 82 16.44 -4.86 8.58
CA ARG A 82 16.86 -5.84 7.56
C ARG A 82 17.30 -7.18 8.19
N LYS A 83 18.04 -7.14 9.31
CA LYS A 83 18.47 -8.33 10.03
C LYS A 83 17.31 -9.14 10.60
N LEU A 84 16.28 -8.46 11.12
CA LEU A 84 15.08 -9.11 11.66
C LEU A 84 14.17 -9.66 10.57
N GLY A 85 14.07 -8.96 9.45
CA GLY A 85 13.28 -9.38 8.31
C GLY A 85 11.82 -9.64 8.66
N THR A 86 11.24 -10.72 8.13
CA THR A 86 9.82 -11.08 8.33
C THR A 86 9.44 -11.48 9.76
N ARG A 87 10.41 -11.66 10.66
CA ARG A 87 10.13 -11.88 12.09
C ARG A 87 9.35 -10.73 12.73
N LEU A 88 9.49 -9.53 12.18
CA LEU A 88 8.75 -8.34 12.60
C LEU A 88 7.23 -8.50 12.45
N PHE A 89 6.77 -9.34 11.53
CA PHE A 89 5.35 -9.54 11.24
C PHE A 89 4.59 -10.28 12.34
N THR A 90 5.27 -10.84 13.31
CA THR A 90 4.61 -11.35 14.52
C THR A 90 3.94 -10.24 15.32
N ARG A 91 4.44 -9.01 15.24
CA ARG A 91 3.96 -7.82 15.95
C ARG A 91 3.22 -6.83 15.05
N ILE A 92 3.51 -6.82 13.76
CA ILE A 92 2.86 -5.94 12.79
C ILE A 92 1.80 -6.73 12.06
N LYS A 93 0.54 -6.36 12.27
CA LYS A 93 -0.63 -7.10 11.75
C LYS A 93 -1.29 -6.39 10.56
N GLU A 94 -1.15 -5.09 10.48
CA GLU A 94 -1.72 -4.27 9.43
C GLU A 94 -1.05 -4.58 8.09
N GLU A 95 -1.86 -4.95 7.12
CA GLU A 95 -1.41 -5.41 5.81
C GLU A 95 -0.61 -4.34 5.05
N ASN A 96 -1.04 -3.09 5.12
CA ASN A 96 -0.34 -1.99 4.45
C ASN A 96 1.05 -1.76 5.04
N ASP A 97 1.20 -1.82 6.37
CA ASP A 97 2.48 -1.69 7.05
C ASP A 97 3.42 -2.84 6.67
N ARG A 98 2.88 -4.07 6.63
CA ARG A 98 3.65 -5.25 6.24
C ARG A 98 4.17 -5.15 4.81
N ARG A 99 3.33 -4.77 3.86
CA ARG A 99 3.73 -4.57 2.45
C ARG A 99 4.83 -3.52 2.34
N LEU A 100 4.68 -2.40 3.02
CA LEU A 100 5.70 -1.34 2.99
C LEU A 100 7.04 -1.83 3.55
N ILE A 101 7.03 -2.60 4.64
CA ILE A 101 8.23 -3.20 5.20
C ILE A 101 8.81 -4.25 4.26
N GLU A 102 8.00 -5.11 3.64
CA GLU A 102 8.45 -6.08 2.64
C GLU A 102 9.13 -5.40 1.47
N ASP A 103 8.54 -4.34 0.96
CA ASP A 103 9.10 -3.53 -0.12
C ASP A 103 10.46 -2.94 0.27
N PHE A 104 10.58 -2.46 1.50
CA PHE A 104 11.86 -1.99 2.03
C PHE A 104 12.90 -3.12 2.16
N LEU A 105 12.50 -4.30 2.63
CA LEU A 105 13.40 -5.45 2.82
C LEU A 105 13.93 -6.01 1.50
N THR A 106 13.14 -5.95 0.44
CA THR A 106 13.51 -6.45 -0.91
C THR A 106 14.41 -5.50 -1.68
N GLN A 107 14.53 -4.25 -1.27
CA GLN A 107 15.43 -3.30 -1.90
C GLN A 107 16.90 -3.58 -1.53
N ALA A 108 17.80 -3.38 -2.48
CA ALA A 108 19.22 -3.38 -2.20
C ALA A 108 19.58 -2.28 -1.17
N PRO A 109 20.52 -2.54 -0.25
CA PRO A 109 20.98 -1.57 0.73
C PRO A 109 21.64 -0.35 0.08
#